data_37d25428d6cf6eb183138ece227e435c
#
_entry.id   37d25428d6cf6eb183138ece227e435c
#
_cell.length_a   1.000
_cell.length_b   1.000
_cell.length_c   1.000
_cell.angle_alpha   90.00
_cell.angle_beta   90.00
_cell.angle_gamma   90.00
#
_symmetry.space_group_name_H-M   'P 1'
#
loop_
_entity.id
_entity.type
_entity.pdbx_description
1 polymer ?
#
loop_
_entity_poly.entity_id
_entity_poly.type
_entity_poly.pdbx_seq_one_letter_code
_entity_poly.pdbx_strand_id
1 'polypeptide(L)'
;NANHPANALAALYLATGQDVANIGESNQCTTYQRATSKGDFYFSITLPAVIMATYGGGTALPTQRECLRMLGCEGKGKALKLCEIAAALVVAGELSLSGAARVDKKTRTNEWVDAHERLGRNR
;
A
#
# COMPACT_ATOMS: atom_id res chain seq x y z
N ASN A 1 -8.34 4.96 -10.90
CA ASN A 1 -8.23 5.28 -9.47
C ASN A 1 -7.75 4.04 -8.73
N ALA A 2 -6.81 4.23 -7.82
CA ALA A 2 -6.33 3.18 -6.93
C ALA A 2 -7.29 3.02 -5.72
N ASN A 3 -7.42 1.81 -5.21
CA ASN A 3 -8.35 1.50 -4.12
C ASN A 3 -7.65 1.16 -2.79
N HIS A 4 -6.36 0.84 -2.85
CA HIS A 4 -5.63 0.29 -1.71
C HIS A 4 -4.65 1.27 -1.03
N PRO A 5 -4.17 2.39 -1.64
CA PRO A 5 -3.07 3.18 -1.09
C PRO A 5 -3.29 3.66 0.34
N ALA A 6 -4.48 4.16 0.65
CA ALA A 6 -4.78 4.66 1.99
C ALA A 6 -4.63 3.59 3.07
N ASN A 7 -5.12 2.36 2.83
CA ASN A 7 -4.98 1.26 3.77
C ASN A 7 -3.52 0.82 3.96
N ALA A 8 -2.79 0.64 2.86
CA ALA A 8 -1.39 0.25 2.90
C ALA A 8 -0.53 1.28 3.62
N LEU A 9 -0.70 2.56 3.25
CA LEU A 9 0.05 3.65 3.84
C LEU A 9 -0.32 3.88 5.31
N ALA A 10 -1.59 3.75 5.70
CA ALA A 10 -1.99 3.85 7.09
C ALA A 10 -1.28 2.81 7.96
N ALA A 11 -1.24 1.55 7.54
CA ALA A 11 -0.55 0.50 8.26
C ALA A 11 0.97 0.77 8.35
N LEU A 12 1.61 1.15 7.24
CA LEU A 12 3.04 1.47 7.21
C LEU A 12 3.37 2.68 8.07
N TYR A 13 2.54 3.73 8.01
CA TYR A 13 2.74 4.98 8.77
C TYR A 13 2.67 4.74 10.27
N LEU A 14 1.67 4.00 10.73
CA LEU A 14 1.55 3.63 12.14
C LEU A 14 2.74 2.77 12.60
N ALA A 15 3.12 1.77 11.81
CA ALA A 15 4.21 0.87 12.13
C ALA A 15 5.58 1.56 12.18
N THR A 16 5.80 2.59 11.37
CA THR A 16 7.11 3.25 11.23
C THR A 16 7.19 4.65 11.87
N GLY A 17 6.13 5.05 12.59
CA GLY A 17 6.11 6.32 13.33
C GLY A 17 6.03 7.56 12.45
N GLN A 18 5.38 7.45 11.30
CA GLN A 18 5.10 8.59 10.44
C GLN A 18 3.94 9.43 10.99
N ASP A 19 3.86 10.68 10.56
CA ASP A 19 2.70 11.51 10.82
C ASP A 19 1.51 11.04 9.99
N VAL A 20 0.48 10.50 10.66
CA VAL A 20 -0.72 9.94 10.00
C VAL A 20 -1.55 10.99 9.27
N ALA A 21 -1.42 12.28 9.61
CA ALA A 21 -2.08 13.36 8.88
C ALA A 21 -1.61 13.41 7.41
N ASN A 22 -0.35 13.06 7.16
CA ASN A 22 0.21 13.03 5.81
C ASN A 22 -0.36 11.91 4.92
N ILE A 23 -1.15 10.99 5.45
CA ILE A 23 -1.85 9.98 4.64
C ILE A 23 -2.82 10.65 3.66
N GLY A 24 -3.45 11.76 4.06
CA GLY A 24 -4.35 12.52 3.21
C GLY A 24 -3.76 12.92 1.86
N GLU A 25 -2.50 13.31 1.85
CA GLU A 25 -1.75 13.70 0.66
C GLU A 25 -1.03 12.51 0.02
N SER A 26 -0.40 11.70 0.83
CA SER A 26 0.45 10.59 0.37
C SER A 26 -0.32 9.46 -0.30
N ASN A 27 -1.64 9.31 -0.02
CA ASN A 27 -2.45 8.28 -0.65
C ASN A 27 -2.86 8.59 -2.10
N GLN A 28 -2.56 9.77 -2.60
CA GLN A 28 -2.81 10.11 -4.01
C GLN A 28 -1.99 9.16 -4.88
N CYS A 29 -2.67 8.40 -5.71
CA CYS A 29 -2.06 7.36 -6.51
C CYS A 29 -2.67 7.31 -7.90
N THR A 30 -1.80 7.26 -8.90
CA THR A 30 -2.17 6.98 -10.29
C THR A 30 -1.70 5.59 -10.66
N THR A 31 -2.60 4.80 -11.23
CA THR A 31 -2.29 3.46 -11.75
C THR A 31 -2.25 3.46 -13.26
N TYR A 32 -1.32 2.70 -13.83
CA TYR A 32 -1.30 2.41 -15.25
C TYR A 32 -1.22 0.89 -15.46
N GLN A 33 -2.06 0.39 -16.36
CA GLN A 33 -2.19 -1.05 -16.62
C GLN A 33 -2.23 -1.29 -18.13
N ARG A 34 -1.54 -2.31 -18.59
CA ARG A 34 -1.56 -2.72 -20.00
C ARG A 34 -1.28 -4.20 -20.15
N ALA A 35 -2.10 -4.90 -20.96
CA ALA A 35 -1.73 -6.19 -21.48
C ALA A 35 -0.76 -6.00 -22.66
N THR A 36 0.34 -6.75 -22.69
CA THR A 36 1.29 -6.72 -23.81
C THR A 36 0.81 -7.64 -24.94
N SER A 37 1.33 -7.44 -26.15
CA SER A 37 1.07 -8.33 -27.29
C SER A 37 1.54 -9.78 -27.09
N LYS A 38 2.44 -9.99 -26.12
CA LYS A 38 2.96 -11.32 -25.74
C LYS A 38 2.12 -11.99 -24.65
N GLY A 39 1.04 -11.34 -24.16
CA GLY A 39 0.21 -11.87 -23.10
C GLY A 39 0.67 -11.52 -21.68
N ASP A 40 1.73 -10.73 -21.52
CA ASP A 40 2.19 -10.24 -20.22
C ASP A 40 1.29 -9.09 -19.75
N PHE A 41 1.26 -8.90 -18.44
CA PHE A 41 0.56 -7.79 -17.79
C PHE A 41 1.55 -6.80 -17.21
N TYR A 42 1.52 -5.58 -17.72
CA TYR A 42 2.28 -4.46 -17.17
C TYR A 42 1.40 -3.66 -16.20
N PHE A 43 1.92 -3.42 -15.01
CA PHE A 43 1.25 -2.62 -14.00
C PHE A 43 2.25 -1.66 -13.34
N SER A 44 1.89 -0.41 -13.20
CA SER A 44 2.68 0.57 -12.47
C SER A 44 1.80 1.51 -11.66
N ILE A 45 2.41 2.08 -10.62
CA ILE A 45 1.81 3.15 -9.81
C ILE A 45 2.72 4.37 -9.76
N THR A 46 2.12 5.51 -9.50
CA THR A 46 2.82 6.75 -9.15
C THR A 46 2.17 7.33 -7.90
N LEU A 47 2.98 7.60 -6.89
CA LEU A 47 2.62 8.31 -5.66
C LEU A 47 3.26 9.70 -5.70
N PRO A 48 2.59 10.73 -6.22
CA PRO A 48 3.23 12.02 -6.51
C PRO A 48 3.53 12.86 -5.27
N ALA A 49 2.87 12.59 -4.15
CA ALA A 49 2.91 13.42 -2.96
C ALA A 49 3.25 12.64 -1.67
N VAL A 50 4.02 11.55 -1.78
CA VAL A 50 4.38 10.75 -0.61
C VAL A 50 5.33 11.51 0.30
N ILE A 51 5.01 11.55 1.60
CA ILE A 51 5.80 12.21 2.65
C ILE A 51 6.21 11.13 3.67
N MET A 52 7.50 10.93 3.83
CA MET A 52 8.06 9.95 4.77
C MET A 52 9.34 10.44 5.43
N ALA A 53 9.55 10.00 6.67
CA ALA A 53 10.75 10.26 7.44
C ALA A 53 11.29 8.95 8.05
N THR A 54 12.60 8.89 8.24
CA THR A 54 13.28 7.76 8.90
C THR A 54 14.10 8.21 10.12
N TYR A 55 14.02 9.51 10.44
CA TYR A 55 14.71 10.11 11.57
C TYR A 55 13.86 11.24 12.16
N GLY A 56 13.83 11.32 13.48
CA GLY A 56 13.04 12.31 14.23
C GLY A 56 11.58 11.90 14.46
N GLY A 57 10.89 12.66 15.28
CA GLY A 57 9.48 12.43 15.62
C GLY A 57 9.20 11.04 16.14
N GLY A 58 8.10 10.45 15.71
CA GLY A 58 7.65 9.11 16.10
C GLY A 58 8.56 7.97 15.64
N THR A 59 9.49 8.22 14.72
CA THR A 59 10.42 7.19 14.23
C THR A 59 11.39 6.68 15.31
N ALA A 60 11.56 7.44 16.40
CA ALA A 60 12.43 7.10 17.52
C ALA A 60 11.74 6.25 18.61
N LEU A 61 10.41 6.11 18.55
CA LEU A 61 9.67 5.26 19.49
C LEU A 61 10.13 3.80 19.36
N PRO A 62 10.23 3.04 20.46
CA PRO A 62 10.86 1.72 20.45
C PRO A 62 10.33 0.76 19.38
N THR A 63 9.02 0.59 19.30
CA THR A 63 8.36 -0.32 18.34
C THR A 63 8.53 0.16 16.91
N GLN A 64 8.30 1.45 16.66
CA GLN A 64 8.42 2.06 15.32
C GLN A 64 9.86 2.02 14.81
N ARG A 65 10.81 2.26 15.69
CA ARG A 65 12.24 2.12 15.39
C ARG A 65 12.61 0.69 15.03
N GLU A 66 12.07 -0.30 15.74
CA GLU A 66 12.29 -1.71 15.42
C GLU A 66 11.73 -2.06 14.04
N CYS A 67 10.52 -1.61 13.72
CA CYS A 67 9.94 -1.78 12.38
C CYS A 67 10.81 -1.16 11.28
N LEU A 68 11.30 0.07 11.48
CA LEU A 68 12.23 0.71 10.55
C LEU A 68 13.53 -0.08 10.40
N ARG A 69 14.03 -0.66 11.48
CA ARG A 69 15.23 -1.51 11.46
C ARG A 69 15.00 -2.78 10.66
N MET A 70 13.86 -3.44 10.80
CA MET A 70 13.48 -4.62 10.01
C MET A 70 13.44 -4.31 8.51
N LEU A 71 13.00 -3.11 8.13
CA LEU A 71 13.00 -2.63 6.74
C LEU A 71 14.38 -2.14 6.25
N GLY A 72 15.37 -2.06 7.13
CA GLY A 72 16.67 -1.47 6.83
C GLY A 72 16.58 0.04 6.58
N CYS A 73 15.61 0.71 7.22
CA CYS A 73 15.31 2.12 7.05
C CYS A 73 15.52 2.95 8.32
N GLU A 74 16.16 2.42 9.35
CA GLU A 74 16.45 3.17 10.57
C GLU A 74 17.50 4.27 10.32
N GLY A 75 17.21 5.47 10.83
CA GLY A 75 18.17 6.58 10.87
C GLY A 75 18.12 7.51 9.65
N LYS A 76 19.05 8.48 9.65
CA LYS A 76 19.12 9.51 8.61
C LYS A 76 19.39 8.93 7.22
N GLY A 77 18.87 9.59 6.19
CA GLY A 77 19.17 9.29 4.79
C GLY A 77 18.48 8.07 4.21
N LYS A 78 17.49 7.49 4.90
CA LYS A 78 16.78 6.30 4.44
C LYS A 78 15.36 6.58 3.90
N ALA A 79 14.93 7.83 3.87
CA ALA A 79 13.58 8.21 3.47
C ALA A 79 13.24 7.75 2.04
N LEU A 80 14.14 7.90 1.08
CA LEU A 80 13.92 7.44 -0.30
C LEU A 80 13.69 5.92 -0.37
N LYS A 81 14.50 5.15 0.36
CA LYS A 81 14.30 3.69 0.46
C LYS A 81 12.92 3.36 1.04
N LEU A 82 12.49 4.07 2.08
CA LEU A 82 11.17 3.86 2.67
C LEU A 82 10.05 4.21 1.69
N CYS A 83 10.22 5.27 0.88
CA CYS A 83 9.27 5.60 -0.20
C CYS A 83 9.17 4.49 -1.26
N GLU A 84 10.29 3.88 -1.65
CA GLU A 84 10.29 2.74 -2.58
C GLU A 84 9.57 1.53 -1.99
N ILE A 85 9.79 1.24 -0.71
CA ILE A 85 9.07 0.17 0.01
C ILE A 85 7.57 0.46 0.05
N ALA A 86 7.18 1.71 0.32
CA ALA A 86 5.78 2.12 0.31
C ALA A 86 5.14 1.92 -1.07
N ALA A 87 5.83 2.30 -2.14
CA ALA A 87 5.36 2.10 -3.50
C ALA A 87 5.20 0.60 -3.82
N ALA A 88 6.16 -0.22 -3.45
CA ALA A 88 6.08 -1.68 -3.62
C ALA A 88 4.90 -2.29 -2.85
N LEU A 89 4.67 -1.85 -1.60
CA LEU A 89 3.54 -2.27 -0.79
C LEU A 89 2.21 -1.92 -1.45
N VAL A 90 2.08 -0.71 -1.98
CA VAL A 90 0.86 -0.27 -2.67
C VAL A 90 0.65 -1.06 -3.96
N VAL A 91 1.70 -1.31 -4.77
CA VAL A 91 1.61 -2.16 -5.97
C VAL A 91 1.10 -3.55 -5.62
N ALA A 92 1.70 -4.18 -4.62
CA ALA A 92 1.32 -5.53 -4.18
C ALA A 92 -0.15 -5.58 -3.74
N GLY A 93 -0.59 -4.61 -2.94
CA GLY A 93 -1.96 -4.52 -2.47
C GLY A 93 -2.98 -4.23 -3.58
N GLU A 94 -2.66 -3.34 -4.52
CA GLU A 94 -3.52 -3.06 -5.68
C GLU A 94 -3.70 -4.29 -6.58
N LEU A 95 -2.62 -5.01 -6.86
CA LEU A 95 -2.66 -6.25 -7.65
C LEU A 95 -3.48 -7.33 -6.95
N SER A 96 -3.27 -7.52 -5.64
CA SER A 96 -4.01 -8.48 -4.83
C SER A 96 -5.51 -8.15 -4.80
N LEU A 97 -5.86 -6.88 -4.54
CA LEU A 97 -7.25 -6.44 -4.50
C LEU A 97 -7.92 -6.55 -5.88
N SER A 98 -7.23 -6.16 -6.94
CA SER A 98 -7.75 -6.29 -8.31
C SER A 98 -8.00 -7.75 -8.71
N GLY A 99 -7.14 -8.66 -8.25
CA GLY A 99 -7.32 -10.10 -8.43
C GLY A 99 -8.54 -10.62 -7.67
N ALA A 100 -8.64 -10.28 -6.38
CA ALA A 100 -9.75 -10.70 -5.51
C ALA A 100 -11.11 -10.12 -5.94
N ALA A 101 -11.11 -8.90 -6.49
CA ALA A 101 -12.34 -8.25 -6.98
C ALA A 101 -12.80 -8.77 -8.35
N ARG A 102 -12.00 -9.62 -9.01
CA ARG A 102 -12.37 -10.18 -10.31
C ARG A 102 -13.53 -11.18 -10.16
N VAL A 103 -14.64 -10.89 -10.84
CA VAL A 103 -15.82 -11.74 -10.82
C VAL A 103 -15.54 -13.09 -11.49
N ASP A 104 -15.77 -14.18 -10.79
CA ASP A 104 -15.79 -15.51 -11.39
C ASP A 104 -17.00 -15.64 -12.34
N LYS A 105 -16.73 -16.01 -13.59
CA LYS A 105 -17.76 -16.18 -14.62
C LYS A 105 -18.79 -17.26 -14.30
N LYS A 106 -18.41 -18.27 -13.50
CA LYS A 106 -19.30 -19.40 -13.13
C LYS A 106 -20.21 -19.05 -11.94
N THR A 107 -19.64 -18.47 -10.89
CA THR A 107 -20.34 -18.22 -9.63
C THR A 107 -21.00 -16.85 -9.57
N ARG A 108 -20.57 -15.92 -10.43
CA ARG A 108 -20.91 -14.49 -10.38
C ARG A 108 -20.57 -13.79 -9.07
N THR A 109 -19.69 -14.40 -8.29
CA THR A 109 -19.13 -13.85 -7.05
C THR A 109 -17.66 -13.53 -7.23
N ASN A 110 -17.06 -12.88 -6.28
CA ASN A 110 -15.63 -12.65 -6.20
C ASN A 110 -15.16 -12.80 -4.76
N GLU A 111 -13.88 -13.13 -4.59
CA GLU A 111 -13.30 -13.39 -3.27
C GLU A 111 -13.42 -12.20 -2.31
N TRP A 112 -13.41 -10.98 -2.85
CA TRP A 112 -13.54 -9.77 -2.03
C TRP A 112 -14.95 -9.67 -1.40
N VAL A 113 -15.99 -9.90 -2.19
CA VAL A 113 -17.40 -9.90 -1.70
C VAL A 113 -17.59 -11.01 -0.69
N ASP A 114 -17.16 -12.22 -1.02
CA ASP A 114 -17.30 -13.40 -0.15
C ASP A 114 -16.59 -13.20 1.19
N ALA A 115 -15.40 -12.58 1.18
CA ALA A 115 -14.68 -12.25 2.40
C ALA A 115 -15.43 -11.21 3.25
N HIS A 116 -16.02 -10.18 2.63
CA HIS A 116 -16.78 -9.16 3.35
C HIS A 116 -18.10 -9.71 3.92
N GLU A 117 -18.76 -10.61 3.22
CA GLU A 117 -19.95 -11.30 3.71
C GLU A 117 -19.64 -12.18 4.91
N ARG A 118 -18.55 -12.97 4.85
CA ARG A 118 -18.08 -13.78 6.00
C ARG A 118 -17.77 -12.93 7.23
N LEU A 119 -17.29 -11.71 7.05
CA LEU A 119 -17.02 -10.76 8.13
C LEU A 119 -18.27 -9.99 8.58
N GLY A 120 -19.44 -10.22 7.97
CA GLY A 120 -20.68 -9.53 8.30
C GLY A 120 -20.73 -8.06 7.90
N ARG A 121 -19.84 -7.60 7.03
CA ARG A 121 -19.74 -6.19 6.62
C ARG A 121 -20.80 -5.73 5.63
N ASN A 122 -21.46 -6.65 4.96
CA ASN A 122 -22.50 -6.39 3.95
C ASN A 122 -23.93 -6.66 4.48
N ARG A 123 -24.14 -6.62 5.79
CA ARG A 123 -25.46 -6.75 6.42
C ARG A 123 -26.06 -5.39 6.73
#